data_a028038e58b1cc19035bd2c645a081bb
#
_entry.id   a028038e58b1cc19035bd2c645a081bb
#
_cell.length_a   1.000
_cell.length_b   1.000
_cell.length_c   1.000
_cell.angle_alpha   90.00
_cell.angle_beta   90.00
_cell.angle_gamma   90.00
#
_symmetry.space_group_name_H-M   'P 1'
#
loop_
_entity.id
_entity.type
_entity.pdbx_description
1 polymer ?
#
loop_
_entity_poly.entity_id
_entity_poly.type
_entity_poly.pdbx_seq_one_letter_code
_entity_poly.pdbx_strand_id
1 'polypeptide(L)'
;MNPVFECRHLTKAFPGKEALHDVSFSLEEGRIVGLLGPNGSGKSTLMKLANGLLSPTQGGIFIDGMAPGVETKKIVSYLPDKNYLNDWMSVRQLVNFFGDFYEDFQKEAAVEMIQRLGIPMHAKLKTLSKGTKEKVQLILVMSRKARLYLLD
;
A
#
# COMPACT_ATOMS: atom_id res chain seq x y z
N MET A 1 -23.74 -4.67 -4.22
CA MET A 1 -22.38 -4.86 -3.67
C MET A 1 -21.53 -3.67 -4.10
N ASN A 2 -20.79 -3.08 -3.19
CA ASN A 2 -19.92 -1.96 -3.55
C ASN A 2 -18.66 -2.47 -4.25
N PRO A 3 -18.16 -1.78 -5.28
CA PRO A 3 -16.82 -2.06 -5.80
C PRO A 3 -15.77 -1.88 -4.69
N VAL A 4 -14.71 -2.68 -4.73
CA VAL A 4 -13.63 -2.59 -3.74
C VAL A 4 -12.89 -1.26 -3.84
N PHE A 5 -12.86 -0.68 -5.04
CA PHE A 5 -12.23 0.61 -5.32
C PHE A 5 -13.05 1.39 -6.34
N GLU A 6 -13.26 2.67 -6.10
CA GLU A 6 -14.04 3.52 -7.00
C GLU A 6 -13.53 4.96 -6.99
N CYS A 7 -13.38 5.53 -8.16
CA CYS A 7 -13.18 6.98 -8.38
C CYS A 7 -14.42 7.55 -9.05
N ARG A 8 -14.90 8.70 -8.56
CA ARG A 8 -16.03 9.45 -9.13
C ARG A 8 -15.59 10.88 -9.41
N HIS A 9 -15.42 11.20 -10.69
CA HIS A 9 -15.01 12.55 -11.14
C HIS A 9 -13.82 13.10 -10.36
N LEU A 10 -12.83 12.22 -10.11
CA LEU A 10 -11.69 12.53 -9.25
C LEU A 10 -10.72 13.48 -9.94
N THR A 11 -10.51 14.63 -9.33
CA THR A 11 -9.49 15.61 -9.74
C THR A 11 -8.56 15.91 -8.58
N LYS A 12 -7.27 15.91 -8.84
CA LYS A 12 -6.25 16.35 -7.89
C LYS A 12 -5.32 17.35 -8.57
N ALA A 13 -5.37 18.58 -8.09
CA ALA A 13 -4.51 19.66 -8.52
C ALA A 13 -3.55 20.08 -7.39
N PHE A 14 -2.34 20.41 -7.79
CA PHE A 14 -1.32 21.05 -6.96
C PHE A 14 -1.00 22.42 -7.58
N PRO A 15 -0.37 23.35 -6.84
CA PRO A 15 0.04 24.61 -7.42
C PRO A 15 0.86 24.42 -8.73
N GLY A 16 0.35 24.94 -9.83
CA GLY A 16 0.99 24.85 -11.14
C GLY A 16 0.88 23.51 -11.86
N LYS A 17 0.19 22.50 -11.29
CA LYS A 17 0.05 21.18 -11.91
C LYS A 17 -1.24 20.49 -11.52
N GLU A 18 -1.95 19.96 -12.51
CA GLU A 18 -3.07 19.04 -12.31
C GLU A 18 -2.58 17.60 -12.50
N ALA A 19 -2.56 16.80 -11.42
CA ALA A 19 -2.04 15.44 -11.45
C ALA A 19 -3.07 14.43 -11.95
N LEU A 20 -4.35 14.63 -11.61
CA LEU A 20 -5.49 13.81 -12.04
C LEU A 20 -6.62 14.75 -12.46
N HIS A 21 -7.26 14.45 -13.57
CA HIS A 21 -8.37 15.25 -14.12
C HIS A 21 -9.57 14.38 -14.44
N ASP A 22 -10.68 14.61 -13.74
CA ASP A 22 -11.99 13.99 -13.97
C ASP A 22 -11.92 12.47 -14.19
N VAL A 23 -11.21 11.78 -13.30
CA VAL A 23 -11.00 10.33 -13.39
C VAL A 23 -12.18 9.59 -12.76
N SER A 24 -12.83 8.71 -13.53
CA SER A 24 -13.93 7.87 -13.06
C SER A 24 -13.73 6.42 -13.51
N PHE A 25 -13.66 5.51 -12.58
CA PHE A 25 -13.64 4.06 -12.80
C PHE A 25 -13.91 3.31 -11.50
N SER A 26 -14.22 2.03 -11.63
CA SER A 26 -14.40 1.15 -10.48
C SER A 26 -13.72 -0.20 -10.71
N LEU A 27 -13.31 -0.83 -9.62
CA LEU A 27 -12.68 -2.16 -9.61
C LEU A 27 -13.47 -3.09 -8.69
N GLU A 28 -13.80 -4.23 -9.22
CA GLU A 28 -14.46 -5.29 -8.45
C GLU A 28 -13.42 -6.12 -7.67
N GLU A 29 -13.88 -6.79 -6.64
CA GLU A 29 -13.11 -7.72 -5.86
C GLU A 29 -12.56 -8.89 -6.69
N GLY A 30 -11.41 -9.45 -6.30
CA GLY A 30 -10.80 -10.60 -6.98
C GLY A 30 -10.06 -10.27 -8.28
N ARG A 31 -9.75 -9.01 -8.54
CA ARG A 31 -9.02 -8.57 -9.72
C ARG A 31 -7.59 -8.16 -9.38
N ILE A 32 -6.68 -8.46 -10.31
CA ILE A 32 -5.33 -7.88 -10.35
C ILE A 32 -5.32 -6.89 -11.50
N VAL A 33 -5.04 -5.62 -11.19
CA VAL A 33 -5.11 -4.53 -12.16
C VAL A 33 -3.77 -3.79 -12.22
N GLY A 34 -3.22 -3.65 -13.42
CA GLY A 34 -2.03 -2.85 -13.67
C GLY A 34 -2.41 -1.41 -13.95
N LEU A 35 -1.78 -0.49 -13.21
CA LEU A 35 -1.90 0.95 -13.47
C LEU A 35 -0.67 1.40 -14.24
N LEU A 36 -0.83 1.66 -15.53
CA LEU A 36 0.26 1.94 -16.45
C LEU A 36 0.26 3.40 -16.87
N GLY A 37 1.44 3.93 -17.07
CA GLY A 37 1.66 5.29 -17.56
C GLY A 37 3.09 5.77 -17.32
N PRO A 38 3.51 6.87 -17.99
CA PRO A 38 4.83 7.43 -17.76
C PRO A 38 4.97 8.04 -16.37
N ASN A 39 6.22 8.29 -15.95
CA ASN A 39 6.48 9.02 -14.71
C ASN A 39 5.81 10.40 -14.76
N GLY A 40 5.17 10.77 -13.65
CA GLY A 40 4.42 12.03 -13.56
C GLY A 40 3.01 11.99 -14.14
N SER A 41 2.49 10.82 -14.53
CA SER A 41 1.11 10.67 -15.04
C SER A 41 0.04 10.62 -13.95
N GLY A 42 0.42 10.63 -12.66
CA GLY A 42 -0.51 10.66 -11.54
C GLY A 42 -0.73 9.31 -10.84
N LYS A 43 0.01 8.25 -11.19
CA LYS A 43 -0.13 6.92 -10.58
C LYS A 43 0.07 6.93 -9.06
N SER A 44 1.19 7.45 -8.59
CA SER A 44 1.47 7.55 -7.15
C SER A 44 0.50 8.50 -6.44
N THR A 45 0.06 9.56 -7.12
CA THR A 45 -0.96 10.48 -6.59
C THR A 45 -2.28 9.75 -6.34
N LEU A 46 -2.71 8.92 -7.28
CA LEU A 46 -3.92 8.10 -7.13
C LEU A 46 -3.80 7.17 -5.93
N MET A 47 -2.68 6.48 -5.78
CA MET A 47 -2.44 5.57 -4.65
C MET A 47 -2.39 6.30 -3.31
N LYS A 48 -1.80 7.48 -3.25
CA LYS A 48 -1.79 8.32 -2.04
C LYS A 48 -3.19 8.81 -1.66
N LEU A 49 -4.02 9.17 -2.65
CA LEU A 49 -5.43 9.52 -2.42
C LEU A 49 -6.21 8.31 -1.89
N ALA A 50 -6.02 7.14 -2.50
CA ALA A 50 -6.66 5.91 -2.07
C ALA A 50 -6.29 5.52 -0.63
N ASN A 51 -5.06 5.82 -0.21
CA ASN A 51 -4.57 5.54 1.14
C ASN A 51 -4.82 6.68 2.14
N GLY A 52 -5.52 7.74 1.73
CA GLY A 52 -5.86 8.87 2.61
C GLY A 52 -4.68 9.77 2.96
N LEU A 53 -3.57 9.68 2.23
CA LEU A 53 -2.39 10.55 2.42
C LEU A 53 -2.56 11.91 1.73
N LEU A 54 -3.48 12.00 0.79
CA LEU A 54 -3.87 13.22 0.09
C LEU A 54 -5.39 13.29 0.07
N SER A 55 -5.92 14.51 -0.07
CA SER A 55 -7.36 14.75 -0.25
C SER A 55 -7.65 15.15 -1.69
N PRO A 56 -8.79 14.73 -2.27
CA PRO A 56 -9.20 15.17 -3.59
C PRO A 56 -9.41 16.69 -3.66
N THR A 57 -9.11 17.28 -4.82
CA THR A 57 -9.48 18.67 -5.11
C THR A 57 -10.96 18.76 -5.49
N GLN A 58 -11.42 17.80 -6.31
CA GLN A 58 -12.82 17.62 -6.70
C GLN A 58 -13.13 16.13 -6.83
N GLY A 59 -14.42 15.79 -6.77
CA GLY A 59 -14.86 14.41 -6.86
C GLY A 59 -14.54 13.61 -5.62
N GLY A 60 -14.48 12.28 -5.78
CA GLY A 60 -14.24 11.40 -4.65
C GLY A 60 -13.56 10.10 -5.02
N ILE A 61 -13.00 9.48 -4.00
CA ILE A 61 -12.41 8.15 -4.05
C ILE A 61 -13.01 7.33 -2.91
N PHE A 62 -13.35 6.07 -3.18
CA PHE A 62 -14.03 5.21 -2.22
C PHE A 62 -13.41 3.82 -2.22
N ILE A 63 -13.21 3.29 -1.01
CA ILE A 63 -12.76 1.93 -0.77
C ILE A 63 -13.90 1.19 -0.09
N ASP A 64 -14.42 0.15 -0.73
CA ASP A 64 -15.59 -0.59 -0.24
C ASP A 64 -16.77 0.33 0.14
N GLY A 65 -16.98 1.37 -0.68
CA GLY A 65 -18.03 2.38 -0.48
C GLY A 65 -17.70 3.47 0.55
N MET A 66 -16.53 3.44 1.18
CA MET A 66 -16.12 4.40 2.21
C MET A 66 -15.05 5.36 1.70
N ALA A 67 -15.13 6.63 2.08
CA ALA A 67 -14.04 7.57 1.84
C ALA A 67 -12.78 7.13 2.63
N PRO A 68 -11.57 7.36 2.08
CA PRO A 68 -10.34 7.00 2.78
C PRO A 68 -10.23 7.63 4.16
N GLY A 69 -9.92 6.80 5.16
CA GLY A 69 -9.83 7.22 6.56
C GLY A 69 -9.41 6.07 7.46
N VAL A 70 -9.71 6.18 8.74
CA VAL A 70 -9.32 5.17 9.75
C VAL A 70 -9.88 3.79 9.40
N GLU A 71 -11.14 3.70 8.99
CA GLU A 71 -11.77 2.42 8.69
C GLU A 71 -11.20 1.77 7.42
N THR A 72 -10.94 2.55 6.38
CA THR A 72 -10.35 2.00 5.14
C THR A 72 -8.91 1.55 5.34
N LYS A 73 -8.15 2.16 6.24
CA LYS A 73 -6.77 1.73 6.57
C LYS A 73 -6.73 0.33 7.18
N LYS A 74 -7.79 -0.14 7.78
CA LYS A 74 -7.90 -1.50 8.30
C LYS A 74 -7.99 -2.55 7.19
N ILE A 75 -8.48 -2.19 6.02
CA ILE A 75 -8.73 -3.10 4.90
C ILE A 75 -7.84 -2.83 3.67
N VAL A 76 -7.00 -1.80 3.72
CA VAL A 76 -6.04 -1.46 2.66
C VAL A 76 -4.63 -1.78 3.12
N SER A 77 -3.89 -2.53 2.32
CA SER A 77 -2.47 -2.75 2.52
C SER A 77 -1.69 -2.02 1.42
N TYR A 78 -0.82 -1.11 1.83
CA TYR A 78 -0.12 -0.21 0.92
C TYR A 78 1.39 -0.40 0.95
N LEU A 79 1.98 -0.61 -0.22
CA LEU A 79 3.41 -0.61 -0.43
C LEU A 79 3.80 0.67 -1.17
N PRO A 80 4.41 1.66 -0.50
CA PRO A 80 4.85 2.87 -1.16
C PRO A 80 6.09 2.61 -2.03
N ASP A 81 6.31 3.46 -3.01
CA ASP A 81 7.45 3.49 -3.92
C ASP A 81 8.80 3.53 -3.16
N LYS A 82 8.87 4.26 -2.06
CA LYS A 82 10.09 4.37 -1.26
C LYS A 82 10.02 3.55 0.02
N ASN A 83 11.16 2.98 0.43
CA ASN A 83 11.27 2.32 1.71
C ASN A 83 10.96 3.30 2.86
N TYR A 84 9.95 2.98 3.65
CA TYR A 84 9.53 3.75 4.83
C TYR A 84 9.83 3.04 6.15
N LEU A 85 10.38 1.84 6.08
CA LEU A 85 10.69 1.05 7.28
C LEU A 85 11.94 1.58 7.99
N ASN A 86 11.92 1.47 9.31
CA ASN A 86 13.05 1.91 10.13
C ASN A 86 14.26 0.98 9.94
N ASP A 87 15.35 1.50 9.43
CA ASP A 87 16.57 0.76 9.13
C ASP A 87 17.25 0.14 10.35
N TRP A 88 17.02 0.71 11.53
CA TRP A 88 17.59 0.22 12.79
C TRP A 88 16.88 -1.00 13.37
N MET A 89 15.67 -1.29 12.91
CA MET A 89 14.92 -2.45 13.35
C MET A 89 15.43 -3.73 12.68
N SER A 90 15.43 -4.83 13.42
CA SER A 90 15.63 -6.16 12.83
C SER A 90 14.39 -6.61 12.08
N VAL A 91 14.57 -7.59 11.19
CA VAL A 91 13.45 -8.21 10.45
C VAL A 91 12.39 -8.75 11.44
N ARG A 92 12.83 -9.41 12.52
CA ARG A 92 11.93 -9.90 13.57
C ARG A 92 11.15 -8.79 14.26
N GLN A 93 11.82 -7.69 14.58
CA GLN A 93 11.17 -6.53 15.19
C GLN A 93 10.11 -5.92 14.26
N LEU A 94 10.39 -5.86 12.96
CA LEU A 94 9.40 -5.39 11.96
C LEU A 94 8.19 -6.31 11.88
N VAL A 95 8.40 -7.63 11.88
CA VAL A 95 7.31 -8.62 11.89
C VAL A 95 6.45 -8.45 13.15
N ASN A 96 7.08 -8.32 14.31
CA ASN A 96 6.38 -8.10 15.58
C ASN A 96 5.61 -6.77 15.57
N PHE A 97 6.22 -5.71 15.07
CA PHE A 97 5.60 -4.39 14.96
C PHE A 97 4.33 -4.44 14.08
N PHE A 98 4.40 -5.09 12.92
CA PHE A 98 3.24 -5.27 12.05
C PHE A 98 2.16 -6.11 12.72
N GLY A 99 2.54 -7.17 13.45
CA GLY A 99 1.61 -8.00 14.20
C GLY A 99 0.88 -7.24 15.31
N ASP A 100 1.58 -6.32 15.98
CA ASP A 100 1.00 -5.49 17.04
C ASP A 100 0.11 -4.38 16.46
N PHE A 101 0.47 -3.85 15.29
CA PHE A 101 -0.21 -2.70 14.68
C PHE A 101 -1.44 -3.09 13.87
N TYR A 102 -1.37 -4.20 13.13
CA TYR A 102 -2.45 -4.66 12.24
C TYR A 102 -3.07 -5.95 12.73
N GLU A 103 -4.37 -5.93 13.06
CA GLU A 103 -5.11 -7.11 13.50
C GLU A 103 -5.18 -8.21 12.43
N ASP A 104 -5.16 -7.83 11.16
CA ASP A 104 -5.22 -8.74 10.02
C ASP A 104 -3.85 -9.28 9.57
N PHE A 105 -2.78 -8.99 10.30
CA PHE A 105 -1.43 -9.43 9.95
C PHE A 105 -1.22 -10.91 10.28
N GLN A 106 -0.78 -11.67 9.29
CA GLN A 106 -0.53 -13.11 9.38
C GLN A 106 0.96 -13.35 9.68
N LYS A 107 1.33 -13.29 10.96
CA LYS A 107 2.71 -13.36 11.42
C LYS A 107 3.42 -14.61 10.97
N GLU A 108 2.77 -15.78 11.12
CA GLU A 108 3.35 -17.08 10.76
C GLU A 108 3.66 -17.15 9.26
N ALA A 109 2.76 -16.65 8.42
CA ALA A 109 2.96 -16.59 6.98
C ALA A 109 4.13 -15.69 6.60
N ALA A 110 4.27 -14.53 7.26
CA ALA A 110 5.39 -13.62 7.04
C ALA A 110 6.73 -14.27 7.42
N VAL A 111 6.80 -14.90 8.59
CA VAL A 111 8.00 -15.59 9.07
C VAL A 111 8.39 -16.73 8.12
N GLU A 112 7.44 -17.54 7.69
CA GLU A 112 7.69 -18.64 6.75
C GLU A 112 8.27 -18.13 5.43
N MET A 113 7.69 -17.06 4.87
CA MET A 113 8.16 -16.48 3.62
C MET A 113 9.58 -15.92 3.75
N ILE A 114 9.86 -15.20 4.84
CA ILE A 114 11.19 -14.66 5.14
C ILE A 114 12.22 -15.79 5.23
N GLN A 115 11.89 -16.86 5.93
CA GLN A 115 12.77 -18.03 6.08
C GLN A 115 13.01 -18.74 4.74
N ARG A 116 11.98 -18.92 3.92
CA ARG A 116 12.10 -19.52 2.58
C ARG A 116 13.02 -18.74 1.66
N LEU A 117 13.06 -17.41 1.81
CA LEU A 117 13.96 -16.55 1.03
C LEU A 117 15.36 -16.45 1.63
N GLY A 118 15.63 -17.16 2.73
CA GLY A 118 16.95 -17.15 3.38
C GLY A 118 17.31 -15.82 4.02
N ILE A 119 16.33 -15.00 4.38
CA ILE A 119 16.56 -13.69 5.01
C ILE A 119 16.72 -13.89 6.52
N PRO A 120 17.84 -13.46 7.13
CA PRO A 120 18.05 -13.64 8.57
C PRO A 120 17.08 -12.80 9.41
N MET A 121 16.34 -13.44 10.29
CA MET A 121 15.35 -12.77 11.16
C MET A 121 15.97 -11.78 12.13
N HIS A 122 17.22 -12.01 12.56
CA HIS A 122 17.94 -11.16 13.50
C HIS A 122 18.67 -9.99 12.84
N ALA A 123 18.80 -10.00 11.51
CA ALA A 123 19.51 -8.94 10.80
C ALA A 123 18.76 -7.62 10.87
N LYS A 124 19.49 -6.55 11.13
CA LYS A 124 18.94 -5.18 11.04
C LYS A 124 18.73 -4.82 9.57
N LEU A 125 17.65 -4.11 9.29
CA LEU A 125 17.28 -3.75 7.91
C LEU A 125 18.42 -2.99 7.20
N LYS A 126 19.10 -2.11 7.89
CA LYS A 126 20.26 -1.36 7.36
C LYS A 126 21.40 -2.24 6.82
N THR A 127 21.52 -3.48 7.30
CA THR A 127 22.58 -4.41 6.87
C THR A 127 22.20 -5.22 5.64
N LEU A 128 20.97 -5.14 5.21
CA LEU A 128 20.46 -5.88 4.05
C LEU A 128 20.71 -5.10 2.75
N SER A 129 20.85 -5.83 1.63
CA SER A 129 20.89 -5.20 0.31
C SER A 129 19.56 -4.50 -0.01
N LYS A 130 19.58 -3.55 -0.93
CA LYS A 130 18.36 -2.86 -1.39
C LYS A 130 17.27 -3.84 -1.81
N GLY A 131 17.62 -4.81 -2.65
CA GLY A 131 16.66 -5.82 -3.11
C GLY A 131 16.10 -6.69 -1.99
N THR A 132 16.92 -7.02 -0.98
CA THR A 132 16.46 -7.78 0.19
C THR A 132 15.53 -6.94 1.07
N LYS A 133 15.82 -5.65 1.27
CA LYS A 133 14.91 -4.72 1.96
C LYS A 133 13.54 -4.65 1.26
N GLU A 134 13.55 -4.55 -0.06
CA GLU A 134 12.32 -4.52 -0.88
C GLU A 134 11.52 -5.82 -0.72
N LYS A 135 12.19 -6.97 -0.68
CA LYS A 135 11.54 -8.27 -0.42
C LYS A 135 10.89 -8.31 0.96
N VAL A 136 11.58 -7.86 2.01
CA VAL A 136 11.03 -7.80 3.37
C VAL A 136 9.80 -6.90 3.39
N GLN A 137 9.88 -5.73 2.78
CA GLN A 137 8.77 -4.78 2.71
C GLN A 137 7.55 -5.38 1.99
N LEU A 138 7.77 -6.04 0.87
CA LEU A 138 6.70 -6.71 0.12
C LEU A 138 6.06 -7.84 0.94
N ILE A 139 6.86 -8.66 1.63
CA ILE A 139 6.36 -9.74 2.48
C ILE A 139 5.45 -9.17 3.59
N LEU A 140 5.88 -8.10 4.25
CA LEU A 140 5.09 -7.47 5.31
C LEU A 140 3.74 -6.97 4.79
N VAL A 141 3.74 -6.29 3.64
CA VAL A 141 2.51 -5.78 3.01
C VAL A 141 1.58 -6.91 2.58
N MET A 142 2.12 -7.95 1.94
CA MET A 142 1.34 -9.08 1.44
C MET A 142 0.89 -10.06 2.53
N SER A 143 1.49 -10.00 3.71
CA SER A 143 1.11 -10.85 4.85
C SER A 143 -0.07 -10.30 5.65
N ARG A 144 -0.60 -9.15 5.30
CA ARG A 144 -1.89 -8.66 5.77
C ARG A 144 -3.02 -9.33 5.01
N LYS A 145 -4.11 -9.64 5.68
CA LYS A 145 -5.36 -10.13 5.05
C LYS A 145 -6.25 -8.93 4.68
N ALA A 146 -5.76 -8.11 3.75
CA ALA A 146 -6.46 -6.91 3.31
C ALA A 146 -7.46 -7.21 2.19
N ARG A 147 -8.42 -6.31 1.98
CA ARG A 147 -9.35 -6.37 0.85
C ARG A 147 -8.79 -5.69 -0.40
N LEU A 148 -7.90 -4.71 -0.21
CA LEU A 148 -7.26 -4.00 -1.30
C LEU A 148 -5.76 -3.90 -1.02
N TYR A 149 -4.95 -4.30 -2.00
CA TYR A 149 -3.50 -4.13 -1.97
C TYR A 149 -3.13 -3.08 -3.01
N LEU A 150 -2.42 -2.04 -2.58
CA LEU A 150 -1.90 -0.98 -3.42
C LEU A 150 -0.38 -1.10 -3.45
N LEU A 151 0.16 -1.47 -4.60
CA LEU A 151 1.60 -1.67 -4.80
C LEU A 151 2.12 -0.58 -5.74
N ASP A 152 2.86 0.39 -5.18
CA ASP A 152 3.42 1.52 -5.93
C ASP A 152 4.85 1.23 -6.45
#